data_5d71902b5d58fac2e760123fd4b47873
#
_entry.id   5d71902b5d58fac2e760123fd4b47873
#
_cell.length_a   1.000
_cell.length_b   1.000
_cell.length_c   1.000
_cell.angle_alpha   90.00
_cell.angle_beta   90.00
_cell.angle_gamma   90.00
#
_symmetry.space_group_name_H-M   'P 1'
#
loop_
_entity.id
_entity.type
_entity.pdbx_description
1 polymer ?
#
loop_
_entity_poly.entity_id
_entity_poly.type
_entity_poly.pdbx_seq_one_letter_code
_entity_poly.pdbx_strand_id
1 'polypeptide(L)'
;VFESENNKVEISNITATRQKNLNGVNEDLTTELFVNEDVGEYIRCNLVVDEPKSIQARALGKNLTSVILRNRYEAFYRPSDGNLVVYANKDAAHIIKDVFDEQFKLGYRERTINLDEIINTSNNVRKAQFKNVTIETVTGGMLNGDQVHNTELYGLMDRAGDLSTVAVVYPFLDKEISFSVSIYGSIVLYTNITYEECLELINDLFNL
;
A
#
# COMPACT_ATOMS: atom_id res chain seq x y z
N VAL A 1 -1.54 3.72 0.49
CA VAL A 1 -2.45 4.88 0.45
C VAL A 1 -1.75 6.04 -0.23
N PHE A 2 -2.46 6.72 -1.10
CA PHE A 2 -1.92 7.87 -1.85
C PHE A 2 -2.76 9.10 -1.57
N GLU A 3 -2.11 10.25 -1.41
CA GLU A 3 -2.76 11.54 -1.29
C GLU A 3 -2.60 12.35 -2.57
N SER A 4 -3.63 13.11 -2.93
CA SER A 4 -3.65 13.93 -4.14
C SER A 4 -3.20 15.36 -3.86
N GLU A 5 -2.46 15.95 -4.77
CA GLU A 5 -2.16 17.39 -4.77
C GLU A 5 -3.33 18.22 -5.34
N ASN A 6 -4.17 17.59 -6.16
CA ASN A 6 -5.31 18.21 -6.83
C ASN A 6 -6.63 17.63 -6.31
N ASN A 7 -7.43 18.44 -5.62
CA ASN A 7 -8.69 18.01 -5.04
C ASN A 7 -9.83 18.01 -6.07
N LYS A 8 -10.81 17.12 -5.86
CA LYS A 8 -12.13 17.10 -6.53
C LYS A 8 -12.11 16.91 -8.04
N VAL A 9 -11.68 15.73 -8.44
CA VAL A 9 -11.84 15.28 -9.83
C VAL A 9 -12.94 14.24 -9.87
N GLU A 10 -13.85 14.37 -10.82
CA GLU A 10 -14.83 13.33 -11.12
C GLU A 10 -14.13 12.19 -11.87
N ILE A 11 -14.18 10.99 -11.30
CA ILE A 11 -13.60 9.80 -11.92
C ILE A 11 -14.66 9.07 -12.77
N SER A 12 -14.22 8.42 -13.83
CA SER A 12 -15.08 7.67 -14.75
C SER A 12 -14.40 6.37 -15.19
N ASN A 13 -15.16 5.49 -15.81
CA ASN A 13 -14.62 4.28 -16.41
C ASN A 13 -13.59 4.64 -17.48
N ILE A 14 -12.45 3.97 -17.44
CA ILE A 14 -11.38 4.16 -18.41
C ILE A 14 -10.75 2.83 -18.81
N THR A 15 -10.11 2.84 -19.98
CA THR A 15 -9.16 1.83 -20.43
C THR A 15 -7.87 2.54 -20.84
N ALA A 16 -6.80 2.28 -20.09
CA ALA A 16 -5.48 2.82 -20.36
C ALA A 16 -4.58 1.72 -20.91
N THR A 17 -3.79 2.03 -21.94
CA THR A 17 -2.82 1.09 -22.52
C THR A 17 -1.44 1.71 -22.49
N ARG A 18 -0.44 0.92 -22.06
CA ARG A 18 0.96 1.29 -22.08
C ARG A 18 1.78 0.22 -22.78
N GLN A 19 2.82 0.62 -23.49
CA GLN A 19 3.73 -0.33 -24.14
C GLN A 19 4.89 -0.70 -23.21
N LYS A 20 5.24 -1.98 -23.20
CA LYS A 20 6.42 -2.49 -22.51
C LYS A 20 7.15 -3.51 -23.38
N ASN A 21 8.47 -3.36 -23.51
CA ASN A 21 9.28 -4.37 -24.18
C ASN A 21 9.48 -5.57 -23.25
N LEU A 22 9.00 -6.73 -23.68
CA LEU A 22 9.18 -8.01 -22.99
C LEU A 22 9.96 -8.94 -23.90
N ASN A 23 11.23 -9.20 -23.57
CA ASN A 23 12.12 -10.07 -24.33
C ASN A 23 12.25 -9.72 -25.82
N GLY A 24 12.31 -8.43 -26.14
CA GLY A 24 12.45 -7.94 -27.52
C GLY A 24 11.13 -7.79 -28.28
N VAL A 25 9.99 -8.10 -27.68
CA VAL A 25 8.65 -7.88 -28.22
C VAL A 25 7.98 -6.73 -27.46
N ASN A 26 7.41 -5.78 -28.18
CA ASN A 26 6.60 -4.73 -27.56
C ASN A 26 5.19 -5.27 -27.35
N GLU A 27 4.79 -5.34 -26.08
CA GLU A 27 3.48 -5.79 -25.65
C GLU A 27 2.67 -4.59 -25.13
N ASP A 28 1.39 -4.57 -25.48
CA ASP A 28 0.43 -3.62 -24.96
C ASP A 28 -0.13 -4.14 -23.64
N LEU A 29 0.16 -3.43 -22.55
CA LEU A 29 -0.34 -3.73 -21.21
C LEU A 29 -1.54 -2.84 -20.93
N THR A 30 -2.68 -3.45 -20.65
CA THR A 30 -3.95 -2.75 -20.43
C THR A 30 -4.29 -2.66 -18.96
N THR A 31 -4.79 -1.50 -18.55
CA THR A 31 -5.46 -1.29 -17.26
C THR A 31 -6.87 -0.79 -17.51
N GLU A 32 -7.87 -1.52 -17.06
CA GLU A 32 -9.28 -1.14 -17.10
C GLU A 32 -9.72 -0.73 -15.69
N LEU A 33 -10.41 0.40 -15.57
CA LEU A 33 -11.01 0.90 -14.34
C LEU A 33 -12.51 1.00 -14.52
N PHE A 34 -13.24 0.43 -13.59
CA PHE A 34 -14.70 0.45 -13.50
C PHE A 34 -15.11 1.12 -12.19
N VAL A 35 -15.80 2.23 -12.29
CA VAL A 35 -16.37 2.97 -11.16
C VAL A 35 -17.67 2.27 -10.73
N ASN A 36 -17.78 1.96 -9.45
CA ASN A 36 -18.93 1.25 -8.87
C ASN A 36 -19.65 2.08 -7.79
N GLU A 37 -20.29 1.39 -6.85
CA GLU A 37 -21.03 1.98 -5.75
C GLU A 37 -20.15 2.71 -4.73
N ASP A 38 -20.76 3.63 -4.00
CA ASP A 38 -20.13 4.33 -2.89
C ASP A 38 -20.01 3.40 -1.65
N VAL A 39 -18.88 3.55 -0.94
CA VAL A 39 -18.62 2.90 0.36
C VAL A 39 -18.24 4.01 1.36
N GLY A 40 -19.20 4.44 2.16
CA GLY A 40 -19.03 5.62 3.02
C GLY A 40 -18.72 6.87 2.22
N GLU A 41 -17.57 7.50 2.48
CA GLU A 41 -17.09 8.69 1.76
C GLU A 41 -16.28 8.37 0.49
N TYR A 42 -16.12 7.11 0.17
CA TYR A 42 -15.30 6.63 -0.94
C TYR A 42 -16.14 6.06 -2.07
N ILE A 43 -15.68 6.23 -3.28
CA ILE A 43 -16.16 5.55 -4.47
C ILE A 43 -15.33 4.29 -4.66
N ARG A 44 -15.97 3.13 -4.69
CA ARG A 44 -15.31 1.85 -4.99
C ARG A 44 -15.01 1.73 -6.47
N CYS A 45 -13.80 1.31 -6.80
CA CYS A 45 -13.33 1.07 -8.16
C CYS A 45 -12.81 -0.36 -8.29
N ASN A 46 -13.26 -1.07 -9.31
CA ASN A 46 -12.67 -2.34 -9.71
C ASN A 46 -11.67 -2.09 -10.83
N LEU A 47 -10.50 -2.70 -10.72
CA LEU A 47 -9.46 -2.60 -11.72
C LEU A 47 -9.06 -3.97 -12.26
N VAL A 48 -8.80 -4.02 -13.56
CA VAL A 48 -8.18 -5.17 -14.21
C VAL A 48 -6.85 -4.70 -14.79
N VAL A 49 -5.74 -5.28 -14.33
CA VAL A 49 -4.38 -4.80 -14.63
C VAL A 49 -3.56 -5.91 -15.27
N ASP A 50 -2.95 -5.63 -16.40
CA ASP A 50 -1.97 -6.50 -17.03
C ASP A 50 -0.59 -6.32 -16.39
N GLU A 51 -0.12 -7.37 -15.70
CA GLU A 51 1.16 -7.40 -15.00
C GLU A 51 2.13 -8.36 -15.66
N PRO A 52 3.26 -7.88 -16.21
CA PRO A 52 4.30 -8.78 -16.70
C PRO A 52 5.04 -9.44 -15.55
N LYS A 53 5.14 -10.75 -15.57
CA LYS A 53 5.91 -11.57 -14.63
C LYS A 53 7.01 -12.34 -15.34
N SER A 54 8.22 -12.30 -14.78
CA SER A 54 9.31 -13.18 -15.20
C SER A 54 9.03 -14.60 -14.70
N ILE A 55 9.15 -15.57 -15.58
CA ILE A 55 8.93 -16.98 -15.27
C ILE A 55 9.97 -17.84 -15.99
N GLN A 56 10.13 -19.09 -15.54
CA GLN A 56 10.78 -20.14 -16.29
C GLN A 56 9.77 -21.26 -16.51
N ALA A 57 9.16 -21.27 -17.68
CA ALA A 57 8.12 -22.24 -18.01
C ALA A 57 8.27 -22.73 -19.45
N ARG A 58 7.64 -23.85 -19.77
CA ARG A 58 7.55 -24.38 -21.13
C ARG A 58 6.08 -24.63 -21.49
N ALA A 59 5.63 -24.04 -22.58
CA ALA A 59 4.30 -24.25 -23.13
C ALA A 59 4.36 -24.44 -24.63
N LEU A 60 3.58 -25.39 -25.16
CA LEU A 60 3.48 -25.68 -26.60
C LEU A 60 4.86 -25.83 -27.28
N GLY A 61 5.81 -26.49 -26.59
CA GLY A 61 7.17 -26.71 -27.10
C GLY A 61 8.11 -25.48 -27.03
N LYS A 62 7.66 -24.32 -26.56
CA LYS A 62 8.45 -23.09 -26.42
C LYS A 62 8.81 -22.82 -24.96
N ASN A 63 10.03 -22.34 -24.73
CA ASN A 63 10.43 -21.82 -23.43
C ASN A 63 9.86 -20.41 -23.28
N LEU A 64 9.20 -20.17 -22.14
CA LEU A 64 8.67 -18.86 -21.75
C LEU A 64 9.55 -18.28 -20.66
N THR A 65 9.97 -17.04 -20.82
CA THR A 65 10.74 -16.27 -19.84
C THR A 65 9.91 -15.16 -19.19
N SER A 66 8.75 -14.86 -19.76
CA SER A 66 7.77 -13.92 -19.20
C SER A 66 6.36 -14.32 -19.62
N VAL A 67 5.39 -13.90 -18.81
CA VAL A 67 3.94 -13.96 -19.10
C VAL A 67 3.31 -12.65 -18.64
N ILE A 68 2.17 -12.32 -19.23
CA ILE A 68 1.31 -11.24 -18.75
C ILE A 68 0.18 -11.89 -17.94
N LEU A 69 0.08 -11.54 -16.66
CA LEU A 69 -0.99 -11.95 -15.79
C LEU A 69 -2.04 -10.84 -15.74
N ARG A 70 -3.30 -11.19 -15.98
CA ARG A 70 -4.42 -10.27 -15.88
C ARG A 70 -5.05 -10.40 -14.49
N ASN A 71 -4.67 -9.50 -13.60
CA ASN A 71 -5.08 -9.51 -12.21
C ASN A 71 -6.22 -8.51 -11.95
N ARG A 72 -7.03 -8.81 -10.92
CA ARG A 72 -8.12 -7.91 -10.48
C ARG A 72 -7.75 -7.32 -9.13
N TYR A 73 -8.01 -6.02 -9.00
CA TYR A 73 -7.75 -5.24 -7.79
C TYR A 73 -8.95 -4.35 -7.47
N GLU A 74 -8.98 -3.87 -6.25
CA GLU A 74 -9.94 -2.89 -5.79
C GLU A 74 -9.20 -1.64 -5.33
N ALA A 75 -9.81 -0.49 -5.59
CA ALA A 75 -9.37 0.79 -5.08
C ALA A 75 -10.57 1.59 -4.60
N PHE A 76 -10.33 2.50 -3.68
CA PHE A 76 -11.32 3.38 -3.08
C PHE A 76 -10.83 4.82 -3.22
N TYR A 77 -11.57 5.60 -3.99
CA TYR A 77 -11.28 7.00 -4.25
C TYR A 77 -12.18 7.88 -3.39
N ARG A 78 -11.62 8.83 -2.66
CA ARG A 78 -12.38 9.79 -1.87
C ARG A 78 -12.51 11.13 -2.61
N PRO A 79 -13.71 11.53 -3.08
CA PRO A 79 -13.88 12.73 -3.90
C PRO A 79 -13.60 14.03 -3.15
N SER A 80 -13.73 14.05 -1.82
CA SER A 80 -13.58 15.26 -1.00
C SER A 80 -12.16 15.83 -1.01
N ASP A 81 -11.15 14.98 -1.09
CA ASP A 81 -9.72 15.33 -1.03
C ASP A 81 -8.85 14.58 -2.06
N GLY A 82 -9.46 13.75 -2.89
CA GLY A 82 -8.76 12.99 -3.92
C GLY A 82 -7.94 11.81 -3.40
N ASN A 83 -8.02 11.44 -2.12
CA ASN A 83 -7.25 10.31 -1.58
C ASN A 83 -7.63 8.99 -2.25
N LEU A 84 -6.60 8.13 -2.46
CA LEU A 84 -6.75 6.83 -3.10
C LEU A 84 -6.20 5.72 -2.19
N VAL A 85 -7.05 4.80 -1.82
CA VAL A 85 -6.70 3.56 -1.13
C VAL A 85 -6.71 2.42 -2.13
N VAL A 86 -5.60 1.70 -2.28
CA VAL A 86 -5.49 0.61 -3.25
C VAL A 86 -5.29 -0.72 -2.54
N TYR A 87 -6.17 -1.66 -2.78
CA TYR A 87 -6.09 -3.04 -2.31
C TYR A 87 -5.31 -3.91 -3.31
N ALA A 88 -3.99 -3.84 -3.24
CA ALA A 88 -3.11 -4.53 -4.16
C ALA A 88 -1.72 -4.78 -3.53
N ASN A 89 -0.91 -5.59 -4.18
CA ASN A 89 0.51 -5.61 -3.89
C ASN A 89 1.17 -4.27 -4.29
N LYS A 90 2.35 -4.00 -3.77
CA LYS A 90 3.03 -2.71 -3.96
C LYS A 90 3.21 -2.34 -5.44
N ASP A 91 3.63 -3.29 -6.29
CA ASP A 91 3.88 -3.03 -7.72
C ASP A 91 2.59 -2.66 -8.45
N ALA A 92 1.50 -3.40 -8.20
CA ALA A 92 0.20 -3.10 -8.78
C ALA A 92 -0.38 -1.79 -8.25
N ALA A 93 -0.17 -1.47 -6.97
CA ALA A 93 -0.62 -0.21 -6.39
C ALA A 93 0.02 1.00 -7.07
N HIS A 94 1.32 0.94 -7.40
CA HIS A 94 1.98 1.99 -8.18
C HIS A 94 1.47 2.08 -9.61
N ILE A 95 1.24 0.95 -10.29
CA ILE A 95 0.64 0.96 -11.63
C ILE A 95 -0.73 1.64 -11.61
N ILE A 96 -1.57 1.31 -10.64
CA ILE A 96 -2.90 1.89 -10.49
C ILE A 96 -2.81 3.38 -10.20
N LYS A 97 -1.93 3.79 -9.28
CA LYS A 97 -1.65 5.19 -8.98
C LYS A 97 -1.25 5.96 -10.26
N ASP A 98 -0.31 5.42 -11.04
CA ASP A 98 0.16 6.07 -12.27
C ASP A 98 -0.96 6.22 -13.31
N VAL A 99 -1.85 5.21 -13.44
CA VAL A 99 -3.03 5.30 -14.30
C VAL A 99 -3.98 6.41 -13.85
N PHE A 100 -4.26 6.51 -12.54
CA PHE A 100 -5.08 7.60 -12.00
C PHE A 100 -4.43 8.97 -12.25
N ASP A 101 -3.11 9.10 -12.04
CA ASP A 101 -2.38 10.34 -12.30
C ASP A 101 -2.43 10.73 -13.77
N GLU A 102 -2.19 9.80 -14.68
CA GLU A 102 -2.20 10.07 -16.12
C GLU A 102 -3.58 10.47 -16.63
N GLN A 103 -4.63 9.81 -16.16
CA GLN A 103 -5.99 9.99 -16.65
C GLN A 103 -6.71 11.18 -15.97
N PHE A 104 -6.54 11.34 -14.67
CA PHE A 104 -7.30 12.33 -13.88
C PHE A 104 -6.45 13.52 -13.39
N LYS A 105 -5.12 13.50 -13.64
CA LYS A 105 -4.19 14.59 -13.28
C LYS A 105 -4.18 14.92 -11.78
N LEU A 106 -4.26 13.90 -10.93
CA LEU A 106 -4.40 14.04 -9.49
C LEU A 106 -3.09 14.34 -8.74
N GLY A 107 -1.93 14.05 -9.35
CA GLY A 107 -0.62 14.34 -8.75
C GLY A 107 -0.36 13.52 -7.49
N TYR A 108 -0.58 12.22 -7.54
CA TYR A 108 -0.48 11.34 -6.37
C TYR A 108 0.93 11.19 -5.84
N ARG A 109 1.06 11.31 -4.51
CA ARG A 109 2.23 10.90 -3.75
C ARG A 109 1.86 9.88 -2.66
N GLU A 110 2.85 9.10 -2.20
CA GLU A 110 2.66 8.22 -1.04
C GLU A 110 2.36 9.09 0.18
N ARG A 111 1.28 8.76 0.88
CA ARG A 111 0.92 9.47 2.12
C ARG A 111 1.78 8.97 3.27
N THR A 112 2.46 9.87 3.95
CA THR A 112 3.24 9.54 5.14
C THR A 112 2.35 9.45 6.37
N ILE A 113 2.76 8.61 7.33
CA ILE A 113 2.04 8.38 8.58
C ILE A 113 2.99 8.51 9.77
N ASN A 114 2.46 8.99 10.88
CA ASN A 114 3.19 9.12 12.13
C ASN A 114 3.22 7.78 12.87
N LEU A 115 4.33 7.04 12.75
CA LEU A 115 4.48 5.74 13.39
C LEU A 115 4.59 5.83 14.92
N ASP A 116 5.11 6.93 15.47
CA ASP A 116 5.24 7.12 16.92
C ASP A 116 3.86 7.27 17.56
N GLU A 117 2.94 8.00 16.95
CA GLU A 117 1.56 8.11 17.43
C GLU A 117 0.83 6.76 17.38
N ILE A 118 1.07 5.97 16.33
CA ILE A 118 0.52 4.61 16.24
C ILE A 118 1.06 3.73 17.38
N ILE A 119 2.37 3.81 17.68
CA ILE A 119 2.97 3.09 18.80
C ILE A 119 2.32 3.51 20.12
N ASN A 120 2.19 4.80 20.36
CA ASN A 120 1.64 5.36 21.59
C ASN A 120 0.17 4.99 21.84
N THR A 121 -0.61 4.83 20.78
CA THR A 121 -2.03 4.44 20.83
C THR A 121 -2.26 2.93 20.81
N SER A 122 -1.24 2.14 20.49
CA SER A 122 -1.35 0.68 20.37
C SER A 122 -1.32 -0.02 21.71
N ASN A 123 -2.11 -1.09 21.84
CA ASN A 123 -2.07 -1.97 23.01
C ASN A 123 -0.78 -2.80 23.07
N ASN A 124 -0.21 -3.13 21.90
CA ASN A 124 1.02 -3.90 21.82
C ASN A 124 1.76 -3.60 20.51
N VAL A 125 3.07 -3.45 20.57
CA VAL A 125 3.97 -3.35 19.40
C VAL A 125 4.75 -4.65 19.28
N ARG A 126 4.44 -5.44 18.26
CA ARG A 126 5.02 -6.77 18.04
C ARG A 126 6.22 -6.77 17.10
N LYS A 127 6.37 -5.70 16.31
CA LYS A 127 7.49 -5.55 15.39
C LYS A 127 7.83 -4.08 15.24
N ALA A 128 9.12 -3.78 15.21
CA ALA A 128 9.65 -2.49 14.80
C ALA A 128 10.81 -2.70 13.83
N GLN A 129 10.80 -2.03 12.69
CA GLN A 129 11.86 -2.11 11.68
C GLN A 129 12.49 -0.74 11.51
N PHE A 130 13.82 -0.70 11.60
CA PHE A 130 14.63 0.49 11.47
C PHE A 130 15.50 0.42 10.21
N LYS A 131 15.71 1.58 9.60
CA LYS A 131 16.63 1.82 8.47
C LYS A 131 17.65 2.87 8.87
N ASN A 132 18.67 3.02 8.05
CA ASN A 132 19.71 4.05 8.24
C ASN A 132 20.33 4.04 9.66
N VAL A 133 20.40 2.86 10.28
CA VAL A 133 20.99 2.71 11.62
C VAL A 133 22.49 2.98 11.54
N THR A 134 23.00 3.78 12.50
CA THR A 134 24.41 4.20 12.57
C THR A 134 25.10 3.63 13.81
N ILE A 135 24.91 2.33 14.06
CA ILE A 135 25.58 1.61 15.16
C ILE A 135 26.65 0.70 14.57
N GLU A 136 27.93 1.05 14.72
CA GLU A 136 29.07 0.32 14.18
C GLU A 136 28.88 -0.02 12.68
N THR A 137 28.72 -1.30 12.36
CA THR A 137 28.48 -1.79 10.99
C THR A 137 27.02 -2.10 10.68
N VAL A 138 26.10 -1.83 11.62
CA VAL A 138 24.68 -2.10 11.47
C VAL A 138 24.01 -0.96 10.71
N THR A 139 23.43 -1.24 9.55
CA THR A 139 22.73 -0.26 8.69
C THR A 139 21.22 -0.34 8.78
N GLY A 140 20.68 -1.32 9.49
CA GLY A 140 19.25 -1.51 9.72
C GLY A 140 18.99 -2.72 10.60
N GLY A 141 17.78 -2.82 11.11
CA GLY A 141 17.42 -3.94 11.98
C GLY A 141 15.91 -4.09 12.14
N MET A 142 15.51 -5.23 12.67
CA MET A 142 14.13 -5.56 12.95
C MET A 142 14.02 -6.24 14.30
N LEU A 143 13.20 -5.68 15.16
CA LEU A 143 12.85 -6.25 16.45
C LEU A 143 11.50 -6.95 16.32
N ASN A 144 11.41 -8.18 16.83
CA ASN A 144 10.16 -8.94 16.91
C ASN A 144 10.01 -9.46 18.33
N GLY A 145 8.81 -9.38 18.88
CA GLY A 145 8.52 -9.84 20.23
C GLY A 145 7.20 -9.29 20.73
N ASP A 146 7.09 -9.21 22.04
CA ASP A 146 5.98 -8.61 22.74
C ASP A 146 6.43 -7.29 23.37
N GLN A 147 5.65 -6.20 23.21
CA GLN A 147 5.98 -4.89 23.76
C GLN A 147 7.39 -4.41 23.36
N VAL A 148 7.79 -4.64 22.08
CA VAL A 148 9.19 -4.41 21.66
C VAL A 148 9.65 -2.96 21.84
N HIS A 149 8.74 -1.99 21.78
CA HIS A 149 9.00 -0.56 21.98
C HIS A 149 9.46 -0.22 23.42
N ASN A 150 9.22 -1.10 24.39
CA ASN A 150 9.62 -0.93 25.81
C ASN A 150 11.01 -1.52 26.09
N THR A 151 11.73 -1.99 25.08
CA THR A 151 13.05 -2.62 25.27
C THR A 151 14.19 -1.60 25.13
N GLU A 152 15.31 -1.85 25.84
CA GLU A 152 16.53 -1.04 25.70
C GLU A 152 17.04 -1.05 24.26
N LEU A 153 16.92 -2.18 23.56
CA LEU A 153 17.36 -2.33 22.19
C LEU A 153 16.52 -1.46 21.24
N TYR A 154 15.20 -1.35 21.45
CA TYR A 154 14.35 -0.43 20.71
C TYR A 154 14.87 1.01 20.89
N GLY A 155 15.06 1.47 22.12
CA GLY A 155 15.55 2.83 22.40
C GLY A 155 16.94 3.11 21.85
N LEU A 156 17.80 2.09 21.70
CA LEU A 156 19.10 2.22 21.03
C LEU A 156 18.93 2.40 19.53
N MET A 157 18.10 1.58 18.89
CA MET A 157 17.84 1.63 17.45
C MET A 157 17.13 2.92 17.04
N ASP A 158 16.18 3.38 17.83
CA ASP A 158 15.39 4.58 17.63
C ASP A 158 16.26 5.86 17.64
N ARG A 159 17.22 5.93 18.56
CA ARG A 159 18.19 7.05 18.58
C ARG A 159 19.22 7.02 17.45
N ALA A 160 19.44 5.88 16.84
CA ALA A 160 20.54 5.67 15.89
C ALA A 160 20.06 5.49 14.45
N GLY A 161 18.76 5.43 14.20
CA GLY A 161 18.20 5.16 12.88
C GLY A 161 16.78 5.69 12.72
N ASP A 162 16.17 5.39 11.58
CA ASP A 162 14.83 5.83 11.22
C ASP A 162 13.85 4.66 11.35
N LEU A 163 12.80 4.82 12.15
CA LEU A 163 11.70 3.86 12.22
C LEU A 163 10.95 3.85 10.88
N SER A 164 10.82 2.70 10.28
CA SER A 164 10.29 2.56 8.92
C SER A 164 9.01 1.75 8.81
N THR A 165 8.79 0.80 9.74
CA THR A 165 7.61 -0.07 9.75
C THR A 165 7.37 -0.57 11.17
N VAL A 166 6.10 -0.62 11.57
CA VAL A 166 5.68 -1.25 12.82
C VAL A 166 4.60 -2.30 12.55
N ALA A 167 4.52 -3.34 13.40
CA ALA A 167 3.36 -4.22 13.48
C ALA A 167 2.79 -4.15 14.89
N VAL A 168 1.50 -3.91 14.98
CA VAL A 168 0.81 -3.58 16.22
C VAL A 168 -0.46 -4.39 16.43
N VAL A 169 -0.88 -4.46 17.70
CA VAL A 169 -2.24 -4.75 18.12
C VAL A 169 -2.86 -3.42 18.54
N TYR A 170 -3.85 -2.97 17.79
CA TYR A 170 -4.41 -1.63 17.87
C TYR A 170 -5.87 -1.68 18.35
N PRO A 171 -6.27 -0.84 19.32
CA PRO A 171 -7.67 -0.72 19.70
C PRO A 171 -8.43 0.01 18.60
N PHE A 172 -9.47 -0.62 18.05
CA PHE A 172 -10.26 -0.05 16.99
C PHE A 172 -11.74 -0.38 17.18
N LEU A 173 -12.57 0.64 17.29
CA LEU A 173 -13.96 0.53 17.67
C LEU A 173 -14.09 -0.22 19.04
N ASP A 174 -14.76 -1.36 19.04
CA ASP A 174 -14.97 -2.21 20.21
C ASP A 174 -14.10 -3.50 20.22
N LYS A 175 -13.10 -3.58 19.34
CA LYS A 175 -12.24 -4.75 19.16
C LYS A 175 -10.75 -4.40 19.03
N GLU A 176 -9.92 -5.42 19.06
CA GLU A 176 -8.50 -5.30 18.72
C GLU A 176 -8.26 -5.79 17.30
N ILE A 177 -7.49 -5.04 16.55
CA ILE A 177 -7.03 -5.43 15.22
C ILE A 177 -5.52 -5.48 15.17
N SER A 178 -4.99 -6.40 14.37
CA SER A 178 -3.56 -6.55 14.16
C SER A 178 -3.21 -6.19 12.71
N PHE A 179 -2.25 -5.31 12.55
CA PHE A 179 -1.73 -4.92 11.24
C PHE A 179 -0.26 -4.50 11.32
N SER A 180 0.40 -4.44 10.18
CA SER A 180 1.65 -3.69 10.05
C SER A 180 1.46 -2.49 9.14
N VAL A 181 2.19 -1.43 9.44
CA VAL A 181 2.14 -0.19 8.67
C VAL A 181 3.54 0.36 8.48
N SER A 182 3.85 0.85 7.28
CA SER A 182 5.08 1.55 6.96
C SER A 182 4.88 3.06 7.01
N ILE A 183 5.96 3.81 7.21
CA ILE A 183 5.96 5.28 7.18
C ILE A 183 5.35 5.86 5.89
N TYR A 184 5.34 5.11 4.79
CA TYR A 184 4.76 5.52 3.50
C TYR A 184 3.32 5.02 3.30
N GLY A 185 2.59 4.71 4.39
CA GLY A 185 1.18 4.35 4.33
C GLY A 185 0.85 3.02 3.66
N SER A 186 1.82 2.10 3.58
CA SER A 186 1.54 0.72 3.18
C SER A 186 1.08 -0.07 4.40
N ILE A 187 -0.12 -0.64 4.35
CA ILE A 187 -0.75 -1.35 5.47
C ILE A 187 -0.97 -2.81 5.07
N VAL A 188 -0.62 -3.74 5.97
CA VAL A 188 -0.92 -5.17 5.85
C VAL A 188 -1.77 -5.58 7.03
N LEU A 189 -3.00 -5.95 6.77
CA LEU A 189 -3.95 -6.41 7.80
C LEU A 189 -3.72 -7.89 8.10
N TYR A 190 -3.66 -8.24 9.38
CA TYR A 190 -3.61 -9.63 9.88
C TYR A 190 -4.96 -10.06 10.47
N THR A 191 -5.83 -9.12 10.80
CA THR A 191 -7.21 -9.34 11.23
C THR A 191 -8.16 -9.08 10.06
N ASN A 192 -9.10 -9.98 9.83
CA ASN A 192 -10.14 -9.77 8.84
C ASN A 192 -11.12 -8.70 9.32
N ILE A 193 -11.27 -7.67 8.51
CA ILE A 193 -12.23 -6.57 8.71
C ILE A 193 -12.95 -6.28 7.40
N THR A 194 -14.10 -5.62 7.43
CA THR A 194 -14.83 -5.21 6.23
C THR A 194 -14.13 -4.07 5.51
N TYR A 195 -14.54 -3.74 4.30
CA TYR A 195 -14.00 -2.58 3.58
C TYR A 195 -14.29 -1.27 4.30
N GLU A 196 -15.51 -1.12 4.83
CA GLU A 196 -15.93 0.04 5.62
C GLU A 196 -15.02 0.23 6.83
N GLU A 197 -14.84 -0.82 7.64
CA GLU A 197 -13.94 -0.81 8.79
C GLU A 197 -12.50 -0.50 8.41
N CYS A 198 -12.02 -1.02 7.28
CA CYS A 198 -10.67 -0.75 6.81
C CYS A 198 -10.49 0.72 6.38
N LEU A 199 -11.45 1.31 5.68
CA LEU A 199 -11.41 2.70 5.28
C LEU A 199 -11.51 3.63 6.49
N GLU A 200 -12.32 3.28 7.50
CA GLU A 200 -12.40 3.99 8.77
C GLU A 200 -11.07 3.92 9.54
N LEU A 201 -10.47 2.71 9.65
CA LEU A 201 -9.13 2.55 10.22
C LEU A 201 -8.08 3.42 9.51
N ILE A 202 -8.08 3.43 8.19
CA ILE A 202 -7.15 4.26 7.40
C ILE A 202 -7.36 5.73 7.73
N ASN A 203 -8.60 6.20 7.80
CA ASN A 203 -8.89 7.58 8.18
C ASN A 203 -8.36 7.90 9.58
N ASP A 204 -8.58 7.03 10.56
CA ASP A 204 -8.06 7.20 11.92
C ASP A 204 -6.54 7.30 11.94
N LEU A 205 -5.84 6.34 11.31
CA LEU A 205 -4.38 6.28 11.31
C LEU A 205 -3.72 7.49 10.64
N PHE A 206 -4.36 8.10 9.66
CA PHE A 206 -3.83 9.28 8.96
C PHE A 206 -4.29 10.61 9.56
N ASN A 207 -5.13 10.58 10.59
CA ASN A 207 -5.53 11.75 11.38
C ASN A 207 -4.78 11.85 12.74
N LEU A 208 -3.96 10.84 13.07
CA LEU A 208 -2.99 10.87 14.16
C LEU A 208 -1.80 11.73 13.76
#